data_b29e3fe9251dcd4d542771706b4adfb6
#
_entry.id   b29e3fe9251dcd4d542771706b4adfb6
#
_cell.length_a   1.000
_cell.length_b   1.000
_cell.length_c   1.000
_cell.angle_alpha   90.00
_cell.angle_beta   90.00
_cell.angle_gamma   90.00
#
_symmetry.space_group_name_H-M   'P 1'
#
loop_
_entity.id
_entity.type
_entity.pdbx_description
1 polymer ?
#
loop_
_entity_poly.entity_id
_entity_poly.type
_entity_poly.pdbx_seq_one_letter_code
_entity_poly.pdbx_strand_id
1 'polypeptide(L)'
;MNLKTPLCTLALACAVIASAQGPEVEIDLTATEVISQGRTGTCWSFSTTSFLESEAFRITGELHDFSEMASVRVIYPEKVERYVRYHGKHQMGPGGLSHDVTHAAAKYGIVPQSVYGGGQAVGAYDHGALDGMMETMAKTLVEQSGGAATAGMEAVEATLDAYLGALPASFDYQGATYTPASFRDAMGIEPDAYATLTSFTH
;
A
#
# COMPACT_ATOMS: atom_id res chain seq x y z
N MET A 1 -14.30 -71.65 52.13
CA MET A 1 -14.89 -70.80 51.09
C MET A 1 -14.14 -69.51 51.18
N ASN A 2 -13.13 -69.35 50.32
CA ASN A 2 -12.26 -68.12 50.31
C ASN A 2 -12.75 -67.17 49.24
N LEU A 3 -13.31 -66.04 49.65
CA LEU A 3 -13.64 -64.92 48.79
C LEU A 3 -12.40 -64.05 48.64
N LYS A 4 -11.78 -64.07 47.47
CA LYS A 4 -10.73 -63.12 47.11
C LYS A 4 -11.38 -61.94 46.43
N THR A 5 -11.42 -60.77 47.06
CA THR A 5 -11.78 -59.49 46.45
C THR A 5 -10.57 -58.95 45.71
N PRO A 6 -10.72 -58.56 44.42
CA PRO A 6 -9.66 -57.82 43.75
C PRO A 6 -9.71 -56.36 44.12
N LEU A 7 -8.57 -55.84 44.57
CA LEU A 7 -8.35 -54.40 44.82
C LEU A 7 -8.22 -53.69 43.51
N CYS A 8 -9.25 -52.91 43.18
CA CYS A 8 -9.26 -52.07 42.00
C CYS A 8 -8.45 -50.79 42.32
N THR A 9 -7.23 -50.74 41.86
CA THR A 9 -6.37 -49.55 41.95
C THR A 9 -6.86 -48.51 40.93
N LEU A 10 -7.57 -47.50 41.43
CA LEU A 10 -7.97 -46.33 40.64
C LEU A 10 -6.75 -45.45 40.40
N ALA A 11 -6.11 -45.56 39.23
CA ALA A 11 -5.06 -44.65 38.79
C ALA A 11 -5.70 -43.32 38.43
N LEU A 12 -5.56 -42.35 39.34
CA LEU A 12 -5.97 -40.97 39.09
C LEU A 12 -4.96 -40.34 38.10
N ALA A 13 -5.28 -40.33 36.81
CA ALA A 13 -4.51 -39.62 35.81
C ALA A 13 -4.70 -38.13 36.05
N CYS A 14 -3.72 -37.47 36.69
CA CYS A 14 -3.63 -36.01 36.65
C CYS A 14 -3.33 -35.58 35.23
N ALA A 15 -4.37 -35.18 34.48
CA ALA A 15 -4.20 -34.44 33.23
C ALA A 15 -3.63 -33.06 33.59
N VAL A 16 -2.34 -32.89 33.38
CA VAL A 16 -1.72 -31.55 33.37
C VAL A 16 -2.27 -30.85 32.18
N ILE A 17 -3.24 -29.95 32.38
CA ILE A 17 -3.68 -29.02 31.38
C ILE A 17 -2.53 -28.03 31.19
N ALA A 18 -1.66 -28.31 30.23
CA ALA A 18 -0.71 -27.31 29.75
C ALA A 18 -1.53 -26.18 29.15
N SER A 19 -1.71 -25.11 29.91
CA SER A 19 -2.20 -23.85 29.34
C SER A 19 -1.17 -23.43 28.31
N ALA A 20 -1.50 -23.56 27.03
CA ALA A 20 -0.71 -22.93 25.99
C ALA A 20 -0.78 -21.41 26.24
N GLN A 21 0.29 -20.85 26.78
CA GLN A 21 0.42 -19.42 26.85
C GLN A 21 0.46 -18.92 25.42
N GLY A 22 -0.42 -17.98 25.07
CA GLY A 22 -0.34 -17.28 23.80
C GLY A 22 1.00 -16.55 23.67
N PRO A 23 1.38 -16.18 22.46
CA PRO A 23 2.60 -15.41 22.26
C PRO A 23 2.55 -14.13 23.11
N GLU A 24 3.65 -13.85 23.81
CA GLU A 24 3.81 -12.60 24.54
C GLU A 24 4.19 -11.50 23.54
N VAL A 25 3.45 -10.38 23.56
CA VAL A 25 3.75 -9.23 22.72
C VAL A 25 4.83 -8.42 23.44
N GLU A 26 6.03 -8.39 22.90
CA GLU A 26 7.13 -7.58 23.44
C GLU A 26 7.05 -6.11 23.01
N ILE A 27 6.64 -5.87 21.76
CA ILE A 27 6.52 -4.53 21.19
C ILE A 27 5.19 -4.50 20.42
N ASP A 28 4.33 -3.55 20.77
CA ASP A 28 3.11 -3.25 20.05
C ASP A 28 3.23 -1.84 19.45
N LEU A 29 3.37 -1.76 18.14
CA LEU A 29 3.41 -0.49 17.43
C LEU A 29 1.98 -0.13 17.00
N THR A 30 1.54 1.05 17.42
CA THR A 30 0.23 1.57 17.06
C THR A 30 0.08 1.64 15.53
N ALA A 31 -1.02 1.11 15.04
CA ALA A 31 -1.41 1.16 13.64
C ALA A 31 -2.74 1.89 13.48
N THR A 32 -2.96 2.46 12.31
CA THR A 32 -4.25 3.03 11.90
C THR A 32 -5.27 1.93 11.67
N GLU A 33 -6.55 2.31 11.50
CA GLU A 33 -7.62 1.37 11.21
C GLU A 33 -7.36 0.65 9.88
N VAL A 34 -7.71 -0.64 9.83
CA VAL A 34 -7.57 -1.43 8.60
C VAL A 34 -8.57 -0.97 7.55
N ILE A 35 -8.06 -0.53 6.41
CA ILE A 35 -8.84 -0.05 5.26
C ILE A 35 -8.85 -1.10 4.16
N SER A 36 -10.03 -1.32 3.59
CA SER A 36 -10.18 -2.23 2.44
C SER A 36 -9.73 -1.55 1.15
N GLN A 37 -8.89 -2.22 0.37
CA GLN A 37 -8.53 -1.78 -0.98
C GLN A 37 -9.68 -1.93 -2.00
N GLY A 38 -10.79 -2.53 -1.62
CA GLY A 38 -11.89 -2.83 -2.53
C GLY A 38 -11.49 -3.78 -3.66
N ARG A 39 -11.90 -3.49 -4.89
CA ARG A 39 -11.64 -4.28 -6.10
C ARG A 39 -10.49 -3.69 -6.91
N THR A 40 -9.31 -3.60 -6.28
CA THR A 40 -8.09 -3.08 -6.92
C THR A 40 -6.92 -4.05 -6.72
N GLY A 41 -5.91 -3.96 -7.53
CA GLY A 41 -4.65 -4.69 -7.34
C GLY A 41 -3.61 -3.89 -6.57
N THR A 42 -4.02 -2.98 -5.67
CA THR A 42 -3.16 -1.98 -5.03
C THR A 42 -2.76 -2.32 -3.59
N CYS A 43 -2.80 -3.60 -3.20
CA CYS A 43 -2.41 -4.05 -1.85
C CYS A 43 -1.02 -3.55 -1.41
N TRP A 44 -0.10 -3.40 -2.35
CA TRP A 44 1.23 -2.84 -2.11
C TRP A 44 1.18 -1.41 -1.58
N SER A 45 0.24 -0.59 -2.09
CA SER A 45 0.06 0.78 -1.62
C SER A 45 -0.56 0.80 -0.23
N PHE A 46 -1.64 0.06 0.00
CA PHE A 46 -2.32 -0.01 1.30
C PHE A 46 -1.40 -0.50 2.42
N SER A 47 -0.70 -1.61 2.20
CA SER A 47 0.18 -2.18 3.23
C SER A 47 1.38 -1.27 3.56
N THR A 48 1.95 -0.61 2.55
CA THR A 48 3.11 0.25 2.77
C THR A 48 2.70 1.61 3.33
N THR A 49 1.54 2.15 2.94
CA THR A 49 1.00 3.38 3.52
C THR A 49 0.72 3.18 5.01
N SER A 50 0.07 2.07 5.39
CA SER A 50 -0.13 1.73 6.81
C SER A 50 1.17 1.62 7.61
N PHE A 51 2.24 1.08 6.99
CA PHE A 51 3.58 1.11 7.60
C PHE A 51 4.09 2.54 7.79
N LEU A 52 3.96 3.42 6.78
CA LEU A 52 4.40 4.82 6.88
C LEU A 52 3.59 5.62 7.91
N GLU A 53 2.30 5.33 8.06
CA GLU A 53 1.45 5.92 9.10
C GLU A 53 1.90 5.53 10.51
N SER A 54 2.21 4.24 10.70
CA SER A 54 2.77 3.75 11.97
C SER A 54 4.13 4.39 12.28
N GLU A 55 4.94 4.59 11.26
CA GLU A 55 6.24 5.26 11.40
C GLU A 55 6.08 6.76 11.69
N ALA A 56 5.16 7.45 11.03
CA ALA A 56 4.82 8.84 11.32
C ALA A 56 4.33 8.99 12.76
N PHE A 57 3.46 8.07 13.23
CA PHE A 57 3.04 8.04 14.63
C PHE A 57 4.21 7.84 15.59
N ARG A 58 5.12 6.93 15.29
CA ARG A 58 6.31 6.69 16.11
C ARG A 58 7.18 7.96 16.24
N ILE A 59 7.26 8.76 15.17
CA ILE A 59 8.09 9.97 15.12
C ILE A 59 7.38 11.17 15.73
N THR A 60 6.12 11.42 15.38
CA THR A 60 5.38 12.63 15.74
C THR A 60 4.54 12.47 17.01
N GLY A 61 4.14 11.25 17.36
CA GLY A 61 3.17 10.97 18.43
C GLY A 61 1.71 11.20 18.02
N GLU A 62 1.45 11.55 16.75
CA GLU A 62 0.11 11.83 16.22
C GLU A 62 -0.25 10.84 15.11
N LEU A 63 -1.52 10.39 15.12
CA LEU A 63 -2.05 9.52 14.05
C LEU A 63 -2.46 10.38 12.85
N HIS A 64 -1.98 9.98 11.69
CA HIS A 64 -2.32 10.57 10.41
C HIS A 64 -2.79 9.47 9.46
N ASP A 65 -3.80 9.77 8.67
CA ASP A 65 -4.37 8.89 7.64
C ASP A 65 -3.87 9.41 6.28
N PHE A 66 -2.97 8.64 5.64
CA PHE A 66 -2.34 9.00 4.38
C PHE A 66 -3.09 8.38 3.20
N SER A 67 -3.07 9.07 2.07
CA SER A 67 -3.71 8.59 0.84
C SER A 67 -2.91 7.49 0.17
N GLU A 68 -3.44 6.29 0.11
CA GLU A 68 -2.91 5.18 -0.69
C GLU A 68 -3.02 5.47 -2.18
N MET A 69 -4.10 6.13 -2.57
CA MET A 69 -4.37 6.44 -3.99
C MET A 69 -3.42 7.49 -4.55
N ALA A 70 -2.82 8.35 -3.72
CA ALA A 70 -1.80 9.28 -4.18
C ALA A 70 -0.56 8.53 -4.71
N SER A 71 -0.09 7.51 -4.00
CA SER A 71 1.00 6.65 -4.47
C SER A 71 0.65 5.93 -5.76
N VAL A 72 -0.56 5.39 -5.86
CA VAL A 72 -1.07 4.74 -7.08
C VAL A 72 -1.06 5.72 -8.26
N ARG A 73 -1.58 6.94 -8.05
CA ARG A 73 -1.63 7.98 -9.09
C ARG A 73 -0.24 8.40 -9.59
N VAL A 74 0.75 8.46 -8.70
CA VAL A 74 2.16 8.78 -9.05
C VAL A 74 2.80 7.64 -9.84
N ILE A 75 2.55 6.40 -9.47
CA ILE A 75 3.25 5.23 -10.02
C ILE A 75 2.66 4.75 -11.35
N TYR A 76 1.38 4.90 -11.58
CA TYR A 76 0.74 4.37 -12.80
C TYR A 76 1.32 4.96 -14.12
N PRO A 77 1.57 6.27 -14.27
CA PRO A 77 2.23 6.79 -15.46
C PRO A 77 3.62 6.19 -15.67
N GLU A 78 4.39 6.01 -14.60
CA GLU A 78 5.73 5.42 -14.68
C GLU A 78 5.69 3.96 -15.12
N LYS A 79 4.65 3.21 -14.72
CA LYS A 79 4.46 1.84 -15.21
C LYS A 79 4.22 1.81 -16.71
N VAL A 80 3.37 2.71 -17.22
CA VAL A 80 3.15 2.85 -18.67
C VAL A 80 4.45 3.22 -19.38
N GLU A 81 5.18 4.23 -18.88
CA GLU A 81 6.46 4.64 -19.46
C GLU A 81 7.48 3.49 -19.48
N ARG A 82 7.57 2.76 -18.39
CA ARG A 82 8.46 1.59 -18.26
C ARG A 82 8.07 0.49 -19.24
N TYR A 83 6.76 0.21 -19.37
CA TYR A 83 6.25 -0.77 -20.34
C TYR A 83 6.64 -0.39 -21.78
N VAL A 84 6.49 0.89 -22.14
CA VAL A 84 6.88 1.41 -23.47
C VAL A 84 8.39 1.31 -23.67
N ARG A 85 9.21 1.70 -22.70
CA ARG A 85 10.68 1.62 -22.77
C ARG A 85 11.20 0.20 -22.96
N TYR A 86 10.49 -0.78 -22.38
CA TYR A 86 10.83 -2.20 -22.54
C TYR A 86 10.11 -2.88 -23.73
N HIS A 87 9.56 -2.09 -24.65
CA HIS A 87 8.87 -2.60 -25.84
C HIS A 87 7.80 -3.64 -25.53
N GLY A 88 6.97 -3.38 -24.52
CA GLY A 88 5.88 -4.25 -24.11
C GLY A 88 6.32 -5.51 -23.34
N LYS A 89 7.58 -5.65 -22.99
CA LYS A 89 8.11 -6.81 -22.25
C LYS A 89 8.15 -6.64 -20.74
N HIS A 90 7.70 -5.49 -20.23
CA HIS A 90 7.53 -5.25 -18.81
C HIS A 90 6.08 -5.55 -18.40
N GLN A 91 5.88 -5.95 -17.14
CA GLN A 91 4.52 -6.19 -16.66
C GLN A 91 3.74 -4.88 -16.54
N MET A 92 2.55 -4.84 -17.17
CA MET A 92 1.60 -3.74 -17.04
C MET A 92 0.35 -4.24 -16.32
N GLY A 93 0.34 -4.13 -15.00
CA GLY A 93 -0.77 -4.55 -14.16
C GLY A 93 -0.85 -3.66 -12.92
N PRO A 94 -1.93 -3.75 -12.11
CA PRO A 94 -2.14 -2.89 -10.96
C PRO A 94 -1.16 -3.18 -9.80
N GLY A 95 -0.57 -4.36 -9.74
CA GLY A 95 0.37 -4.77 -8.70
C GLY A 95 1.63 -3.92 -8.64
N GLY A 96 2.22 -3.77 -7.48
CA GLY A 96 3.46 -3.05 -7.21
C GLY A 96 4.17 -3.62 -6.00
N LEU A 97 5.20 -2.94 -5.55
CA LEU A 97 6.02 -3.34 -4.40
C LEU A 97 6.12 -2.18 -3.39
N SER A 98 6.58 -2.49 -2.18
CA SER A 98 6.72 -1.48 -1.11
C SER A 98 7.59 -0.30 -1.53
N HIS A 99 8.67 -0.54 -2.29
CA HIS A 99 9.53 0.53 -2.76
C HIS A 99 8.87 1.48 -3.77
N ASP A 100 7.77 1.10 -4.42
CA ASP A 100 7.00 2.01 -5.27
C ASP A 100 6.35 3.13 -4.43
N VAL A 101 5.89 2.82 -3.20
CA VAL A 101 5.34 3.84 -2.29
C VAL A 101 6.43 4.78 -1.79
N THR A 102 7.57 4.26 -1.35
CA THR A 102 8.67 5.13 -0.91
C THR A 102 9.21 5.97 -2.06
N HIS A 103 9.26 5.43 -3.28
CA HIS A 103 9.59 6.19 -4.49
C HIS A 103 8.56 7.29 -4.78
N ALA A 104 7.26 7.00 -4.68
CA ALA A 104 6.21 8.01 -4.85
C ALA A 104 6.33 9.10 -3.78
N ALA A 105 6.60 8.73 -2.53
CA ALA A 105 6.84 9.68 -1.44
C ALA A 105 8.09 10.55 -1.68
N ALA A 106 9.16 9.98 -2.24
CA ALA A 106 10.36 10.73 -2.61
C ALA A 106 10.10 11.72 -3.75
N LYS A 107 9.41 11.27 -4.79
CA LYS A 107 9.17 12.03 -6.02
C LYS A 107 8.12 13.14 -5.86
N TYR A 108 7.01 12.83 -5.22
CA TYR A 108 5.86 13.71 -5.11
C TYR A 108 5.66 14.23 -3.68
N GLY A 109 5.84 13.37 -2.70
CA GLY A 109 5.51 13.60 -1.30
C GLY A 109 4.36 12.72 -0.83
N ILE A 110 3.75 13.11 0.27
CA ILE A 110 2.61 12.43 0.88
C ILE A 110 1.46 13.43 1.02
N VAL A 111 0.23 12.95 0.93
CA VAL A 111 -0.98 13.75 1.17
C VAL A 111 -1.92 12.99 2.12
N PRO A 112 -2.68 13.71 2.97
CA PRO A 112 -3.71 13.06 3.79
C PRO A 112 -4.83 12.47 2.93
N GLN A 113 -5.44 11.38 3.40
CA GLN A 113 -6.60 10.75 2.76
C GLN A 113 -7.79 11.72 2.63
N SER A 114 -7.96 12.60 3.61
CA SER A 114 -9.01 13.64 3.57
C SER A 114 -8.81 14.69 2.47
N VAL A 115 -7.59 14.82 1.95
CA VAL A 115 -7.23 15.75 0.87
C VAL A 115 -7.32 15.08 -0.49
N TYR A 116 -6.91 13.81 -0.57
CA TYR A 116 -6.91 13.08 -1.83
C TYR A 116 -7.41 11.65 -1.63
N GLY A 117 -8.67 11.41 -1.95
CA GLY A 117 -9.32 10.11 -1.77
C GLY A 117 -9.29 9.21 -2.99
N GLY A 118 -8.62 9.59 -4.09
CA GLY A 118 -8.57 8.75 -5.29
C GLY A 118 -9.89 8.62 -6.05
N GLY A 119 -10.74 9.65 -6.00
CA GLY A 119 -11.97 9.74 -6.79
C GLY A 119 -13.12 8.83 -6.36
N GLN A 120 -12.91 7.95 -5.38
CA GLN A 120 -13.91 6.98 -4.90
C GLN A 120 -13.96 6.99 -3.35
N ALA A 121 -15.05 6.47 -2.80
CA ALA A 121 -15.17 6.34 -1.36
C ALA A 121 -14.20 5.28 -0.82
N VAL A 122 -13.64 5.55 0.35
CA VAL A 122 -12.74 4.61 1.06
C VAL A 122 -13.40 3.24 1.20
N GLY A 123 -12.67 2.19 0.83
CA GLY A 123 -13.16 0.81 0.87
C GLY A 123 -14.08 0.39 -0.28
N ALA A 124 -14.48 1.33 -1.16
CA ALA A 124 -15.34 1.06 -2.32
C ALA A 124 -14.58 1.20 -3.66
N TYR A 125 -13.26 1.19 -3.62
CA TYR A 125 -12.44 1.32 -4.82
C TYR A 125 -12.68 0.19 -5.82
N ASP A 126 -12.83 0.54 -7.10
CA ASP A 126 -12.92 -0.41 -8.22
C ASP A 126 -12.10 0.12 -9.40
N HIS A 127 -10.98 -0.54 -9.67
CA HIS A 127 -10.06 -0.17 -10.75
C HIS A 127 -10.18 -1.07 -11.98
N GLY A 128 -11.18 -1.95 -12.06
CA GLY A 128 -11.28 -2.89 -13.17
C GLY A 128 -11.31 -2.22 -14.56
N ALA A 129 -12.04 -1.11 -14.70
CA ALA A 129 -12.06 -0.34 -15.94
C ALA A 129 -10.76 0.47 -16.14
N LEU A 130 -10.23 1.07 -15.07
CA LEU A 130 -8.98 1.84 -15.12
C LEU A 130 -7.81 0.96 -15.56
N ASP A 131 -7.65 -0.21 -14.96
CA ASP A 131 -6.56 -1.15 -15.28
C ASP A 131 -6.62 -1.59 -16.75
N GLY A 132 -7.82 -1.90 -17.26
CA GLY A 132 -8.01 -2.26 -18.68
C GLY A 132 -7.66 -1.12 -19.64
N MET A 133 -7.99 0.14 -19.28
CA MET A 133 -7.63 1.31 -20.07
C MET A 133 -6.12 1.54 -20.03
N MET A 134 -5.47 1.50 -18.88
CA MET A 134 -4.03 1.68 -18.75
C MET A 134 -3.28 0.64 -19.56
N GLU A 135 -3.68 -0.63 -19.51
CA GLU A 135 -3.07 -1.70 -20.28
C GLU A 135 -3.21 -1.48 -21.79
N THR A 136 -4.41 -1.07 -22.23
CA THR A 136 -4.68 -0.80 -23.67
C THR A 136 -3.87 0.38 -24.17
N MET A 137 -3.82 1.48 -23.40
CA MET A 137 -3.02 2.65 -23.74
C MET A 137 -1.53 2.33 -23.80
N ALA A 138 -1.02 1.60 -22.84
CA ALA A 138 0.38 1.17 -22.80
C ALA A 138 0.75 0.33 -24.04
N LYS A 139 -0.09 -0.65 -24.42
CA LYS A 139 0.09 -1.45 -25.64
C LYS A 139 0.10 -0.61 -26.90
N THR A 140 -0.82 0.33 -27.01
CA THR A 140 -0.92 1.25 -28.16
C THR A 140 0.35 2.11 -28.25
N LEU A 141 0.86 2.61 -27.12
CA LEU A 141 2.05 3.46 -27.10
C LEU A 141 3.33 2.73 -27.51
N VAL A 142 3.43 1.43 -27.25
CA VAL A 142 4.58 0.62 -27.72
C VAL A 142 4.69 0.61 -29.25
N GLU A 143 3.56 0.64 -29.95
CA GLU A 143 3.49 0.61 -31.41
C GLU A 143 3.74 1.98 -32.05
N GLN A 144 3.77 3.05 -31.24
CA GLN A 144 3.95 4.42 -31.69
C GLN A 144 5.37 4.92 -31.41
N SER A 145 5.82 5.89 -32.19
CA SER A 145 7.12 6.54 -32.02
C SER A 145 7.04 8.05 -32.19
N GLY A 146 8.01 8.77 -31.63
CA GLY A 146 8.13 10.22 -31.74
C GLY A 146 7.06 11.00 -30.98
N GLY A 147 6.56 12.10 -31.55
CA GLY A 147 5.60 12.98 -30.89
C GLY A 147 4.26 12.34 -30.48
N ALA A 148 3.86 11.27 -31.14
CA ALA A 148 2.67 10.51 -30.76
C ALA A 148 2.83 9.83 -29.36
N ALA A 149 4.04 9.45 -28.98
CA ALA A 149 4.30 8.91 -27.66
C ALA A 149 4.12 9.97 -26.54
N THR A 150 4.50 11.23 -26.78
CA THR A 150 4.28 12.32 -25.82
C THR A 150 2.79 12.60 -25.63
N ALA A 151 2.04 12.77 -26.72
CA ALA A 151 0.59 12.98 -26.66
C ALA A 151 -0.14 11.80 -26.00
N GLY A 152 0.36 10.58 -26.19
CA GLY A 152 -0.18 9.40 -25.56
C GLY A 152 0.06 9.36 -24.05
N MET A 153 1.21 9.83 -23.57
CA MET A 153 1.46 9.98 -22.13
C MET A 153 0.59 11.07 -21.50
N GLU A 154 0.34 12.18 -22.20
CA GLU A 154 -0.62 13.19 -21.74
C GLU A 154 -2.04 12.62 -21.63
N ALA A 155 -2.44 11.74 -22.55
CA ALA A 155 -3.73 11.05 -22.47
C ALA A 155 -3.79 10.08 -21.30
N VAL A 156 -2.69 9.38 -20.96
CA VAL A 156 -2.58 8.55 -19.76
C VAL A 156 -2.80 9.39 -18.52
N GLU A 157 -2.10 10.50 -18.38
CA GLU A 157 -2.26 11.42 -17.24
C GLU A 157 -3.70 11.94 -17.11
N ALA A 158 -4.29 12.40 -18.22
CA ALA A 158 -5.67 12.88 -18.23
C ALA A 158 -6.69 11.78 -17.85
N THR A 159 -6.45 10.55 -18.26
CA THR A 159 -7.30 9.41 -17.88
C THR A 159 -7.19 9.13 -16.39
N LEU A 160 -5.99 9.15 -15.84
CA LEU A 160 -5.76 8.96 -14.40
C LEU A 160 -6.40 10.10 -13.60
N ASP A 161 -6.30 11.35 -14.06
CA ASP A 161 -6.95 12.49 -13.42
C ASP A 161 -8.48 12.37 -13.44
N ALA A 162 -9.06 11.85 -14.53
CA ALA A 162 -10.50 11.62 -14.62
C ALA A 162 -11.00 10.52 -13.66
N TYR A 163 -10.18 9.49 -13.40
CA TYR A 163 -10.54 8.36 -12.53
C TYR A 163 -10.20 8.57 -11.06
N LEU A 164 -9.00 9.07 -10.79
CA LEU A 164 -8.43 9.16 -9.45
C LEU A 164 -8.45 10.59 -8.90
N GLY A 165 -8.70 11.58 -9.76
CA GLY A 165 -8.53 12.99 -9.47
C GLY A 165 -7.11 13.48 -9.72
N ALA A 166 -6.97 14.78 -9.95
CA ALA A 166 -5.66 15.41 -10.08
C ALA A 166 -4.97 15.52 -8.72
N LEU A 167 -3.66 15.26 -8.72
CA LEU A 167 -2.85 15.38 -7.51
C LEU A 167 -2.73 16.86 -7.08
N PRO A 168 -2.94 17.21 -5.79
CA PRO A 168 -2.84 18.58 -5.34
C PRO A 168 -1.39 19.07 -5.31
N ALA A 169 -1.15 20.27 -5.83
CA ALA A 169 0.16 20.93 -5.69
C ALA A 169 0.39 21.47 -4.27
N SER A 170 -0.69 21.88 -3.59
CA SER A 170 -0.69 22.33 -2.19
C SER A 170 -2.07 22.08 -1.59
N PHE A 171 -2.14 22.02 -0.26
CA PHE A 171 -3.38 21.78 0.47
C PHE A 171 -3.29 22.34 1.90
N ASP A 172 -4.45 22.59 2.51
CA ASP A 172 -4.54 22.94 3.91
C ASP A 172 -4.86 21.70 4.75
N TYR A 173 -4.13 21.50 5.83
CA TYR A 173 -4.32 20.39 6.76
C TYR A 173 -4.01 20.86 8.19
N GLN A 174 -4.93 20.60 9.12
CA GLN A 174 -4.79 20.97 10.54
C GLN A 174 -4.36 22.44 10.78
N GLY A 175 -4.83 23.35 9.94
CA GLY A 175 -4.58 24.80 10.09
C GLY A 175 -3.25 25.30 9.51
N ALA A 176 -2.52 24.47 8.79
CA ALA A 176 -1.32 24.85 8.05
C ALA A 176 -1.44 24.48 6.58
N THR A 177 -0.77 25.23 5.72
CA THR A 177 -0.71 24.96 4.28
C THR A 177 0.57 24.19 3.97
N TYR A 178 0.43 23.09 3.23
CA TYR A 178 1.54 22.20 2.84
C TYR A 178 1.58 22.00 1.33
N THR A 179 2.77 21.73 0.83
CA THR A 179 2.94 20.93 -0.39
C THR A 179 3.06 19.45 0.02
N PRO A 180 2.83 18.48 -0.89
CA PRO A 180 3.02 17.06 -0.56
C PRO A 180 4.42 16.75 0.00
N ALA A 181 5.45 17.38 -0.54
CA ALA A 181 6.82 17.22 -0.06
C ALA A 181 7.01 17.80 1.37
N SER A 182 6.52 19.01 1.63
CA SER A 182 6.65 19.61 2.95
C SER A 182 5.81 18.89 4.01
N PHE A 183 4.69 18.30 3.63
CA PHE A 183 3.90 17.45 4.53
C PHE A 183 4.63 16.15 4.87
N ARG A 184 5.21 15.47 3.87
CA ARG A 184 6.08 14.32 4.09
C ARG A 184 7.19 14.63 5.10
N ASP A 185 7.88 15.76 4.91
CA ASP A 185 8.99 16.17 5.78
C ASP A 185 8.49 16.49 7.21
N ALA A 186 7.32 17.13 7.33
CA ALA A 186 6.69 17.40 8.62
C ALA A 186 6.28 16.11 9.37
N MET A 187 5.94 15.04 8.65
CA MET A 187 5.66 13.72 9.21
C MET A 187 6.92 12.92 9.54
N GLY A 188 8.10 13.46 9.26
CA GLY A 188 9.38 12.81 9.52
C GLY A 188 9.66 11.61 8.61
N ILE A 189 8.97 11.51 7.48
CA ILE A 189 9.17 10.41 6.53
C ILE A 189 10.33 10.74 5.60
N GLU A 190 11.40 9.97 5.75
CA GLU A 190 12.60 10.05 4.93
C GLU A 190 12.67 8.83 3.99
N PRO A 191 12.23 8.93 2.73
CA PRO A 191 12.10 7.77 1.84
C PRO A 191 13.39 6.97 1.66
N ASP A 192 14.54 7.63 1.66
CA ASP A 192 15.85 6.99 1.49
C ASP A 192 16.34 6.24 2.75
N ALA A 193 15.67 6.43 3.90
CA ALA A 193 15.98 5.72 5.14
C ALA A 193 15.36 4.31 5.19
N TYR A 194 14.47 3.97 4.26
CA TYR A 194 13.78 2.67 4.24
C TYR A 194 14.47 1.68 3.32
N ALA A 195 14.59 0.44 3.78
CA ALA A 195 15.12 -0.66 3.01
C ALA A 195 14.07 -1.78 2.87
N THR A 196 14.01 -2.38 1.69
CA THR A 196 13.20 -3.56 1.44
C THR A 196 14.05 -4.81 1.57
N LEU A 197 13.64 -5.71 2.47
CA LEU A 197 14.26 -7.02 2.61
C LEU A 197 13.51 -8.04 1.75
N THR A 198 14.25 -8.82 1.00
CA THR A 198 13.71 -9.92 0.20
C THR A 198 14.59 -11.15 0.34
N SER A 199 13.99 -12.33 0.24
CA SER A 199 14.73 -13.59 0.18
C SER A 199 14.76 -14.10 -1.26
N PHE A 200 15.93 -14.58 -1.67
CA PHE A 200 16.09 -15.28 -2.94
C PHE A 200 16.21 -16.78 -2.64
N THR A 201 15.36 -17.57 -3.28
CA THR A 201 15.56 -19.02 -3.36
C THR A 201 16.31 -19.32 -4.65
N HIS A 202 17.42 -20.02 -4.53
CA HIS A 202 18.21 -20.52 -5.67
C HIS A 202 17.73 -21.90 -6.07
#